data_4b4226d27b3f63b1a8592baff127e328
#
_entry.id   4b4226d27b3f63b1a8592baff127e328
#
_cell.length_a   1.000
_cell.length_b   1.000
_cell.length_c   1.000
_cell.angle_alpha   90.00
_cell.angle_beta   90.00
_cell.angle_gamma   90.00
#
_symmetry.space_group_name_H-M   'P 1'
#
loop_
_entity.id
_entity.type
_entity.pdbx_description
1 polymer ?
#
loop_
_entity_poly.entity_id
_entity_poly.type
_entity_poly.pdbx_seq_one_letter_code
_entity_poly.pdbx_strand_id
1 'polypeptide(L)'
;MAGIYLHVPFCVKKCTYCDFVSFPEQGRADAYFQALYKEIVMAAAECGGKKFDTVFFGGGTPSAVPLEFICTAMERIRACFDLEISETTIECNPGTVDMDKLKAYRRAGFNRISIGVQSFDNGLLRSIGRIHSAAQAEEAVKLSRAAGFENINIDLMYGLPGQSERAYIDSIERGGLLGVDHISAYSLILEEGTPLYAWVKQGRAVLPDDDAVYDMHRAGMARLESLGYKRYEISNYARPSCQCRHNINYWDVGEYIGLGLNSSSALRSKEGELIRFRNSESMDDYISKIENGCLPREDIESIGRENEMFEWIMLGLRKIEGVELGRFKARFGADVCEVYKEAVNKLENMGWLTVDQRFMRLTDRGLDMQNSALMEFMQ
;
A
#
# COMPACT_ATOMS: atom_id res chain seq x y z
N MET A 1 -2.03 3.90 -17.80
CA MET A 1 -3.20 3.48 -17.00
C MET A 1 -3.11 4.17 -15.67
N ALA A 2 -4.21 4.37 -14.99
CA ALA A 2 -4.23 5.12 -13.75
C ALA A 2 -4.97 4.34 -12.65
N GLY A 3 -4.65 4.64 -11.38
CA GLY A 3 -5.30 4.01 -10.23
C GLY A 3 -6.29 4.94 -9.53
N ILE A 4 -7.34 4.37 -8.92
CA ILE A 4 -8.20 5.07 -7.97
C ILE A 4 -7.93 4.49 -6.58
N TYR A 5 -7.50 5.34 -5.64
CA TYR A 5 -7.43 5.00 -4.23
C TYR A 5 -8.59 5.63 -3.48
N LEU A 6 -9.29 4.88 -2.67
CA LEU A 6 -10.37 5.38 -1.81
C LEU A 6 -10.04 5.14 -0.35
N HIS A 7 -9.93 6.20 0.40
CA HIS A 7 -9.62 6.15 1.83
C HIS A 7 -10.88 5.99 2.67
N VAL A 8 -10.89 5.01 3.57
CA VAL A 8 -11.94 4.79 4.56
C VAL A 8 -11.36 5.01 5.95
N PRO A 9 -11.54 6.18 6.58
CA PRO A 9 -10.83 6.57 7.79
C PRO A 9 -11.43 5.98 9.08
N PHE A 10 -12.05 4.81 9.04
CA PHE A 10 -12.72 4.22 10.19
C PHE A 10 -12.12 2.88 10.58
N CYS A 11 -11.92 2.67 11.89
CA CYS A 11 -11.49 1.41 12.49
C CYS A 11 -12.42 1.03 13.63
N VAL A 12 -12.49 -0.27 13.97
CA VAL A 12 -13.14 -0.70 15.22
C VAL A 12 -12.32 -0.22 16.42
N LYS A 13 -10.97 -0.27 16.30
CA LYS A 13 -10.00 0.21 17.28
C LYS A 13 -8.71 0.57 16.55
N LYS A 14 -8.08 1.69 16.92
CA LYS A 14 -6.76 2.08 16.39
C LYS A 14 -5.68 1.23 17.05
N CYS A 15 -4.83 0.61 16.22
CA CYS A 15 -3.68 -0.18 16.69
C CYS A 15 -2.62 0.73 17.31
N THR A 16 -1.81 0.19 18.22
CA THR A 16 -0.86 1.01 19.00
C THR A 16 0.32 1.52 18.19
N TYR A 17 0.59 0.95 17.04
CA TYR A 17 1.68 1.30 16.12
C TYR A 17 1.24 2.14 14.92
N CYS A 18 -0.09 2.29 14.70
CA CYS A 18 -0.61 2.83 13.45
C CYS A 18 -0.61 4.37 13.48
N ASP A 19 0.01 4.98 12.47
CA ASP A 19 0.05 6.43 12.24
C ASP A 19 -1.01 6.91 11.23
N PHE A 20 -1.64 6.00 10.48
CA PHE A 20 -2.66 6.37 9.49
C PHE A 20 -3.78 7.20 10.11
N VAL A 21 -4.27 8.18 9.33
CA VAL A 21 -5.45 8.97 9.69
C VAL A 21 -6.66 8.03 9.74
N SER A 22 -7.05 7.66 10.95
CA SER A 22 -8.18 6.77 11.20
C SER A 22 -8.80 7.01 12.57
N PHE A 23 -10.13 6.80 12.65
CA PHE A 23 -10.93 7.09 13.82
C PHE A 23 -11.64 5.82 14.30
N PRO A 24 -11.60 5.52 15.62
CA PRO A 24 -12.37 4.41 16.17
C PRO A 24 -13.87 4.73 16.30
N GLU A 25 -14.23 6.02 16.21
CA GLU A 25 -15.61 6.50 16.33
C GLU A 25 -16.29 6.49 14.96
N GLN A 26 -17.36 5.68 14.83
CA GLN A 26 -18.11 5.57 13.57
C GLN A 26 -19.31 6.53 13.49
N GLY A 27 -19.55 7.34 14.50
CA GLY A 27 -20.71 8.25 14.54
C GLY A 27 -20.76 9.29 13.41
N ARG A 28 -19.63 9.50 12.73
CA ARG A 28 -19.53 10.42 11.58
C ARG A 28 -19.50 9.71 10.21
N ALA A 29 -19.65 8.39 10.18
CA ALA A 29 -19.52 7.63 8.94
C ALA A 29 -20.58 8.04 7.90
N ASP A 30 -21.83 8.24 8.28
CA ASP A 30 -22.89 8.70 7.36
C ASP A 30 -22.52 10.02 6.69
N ALA A 31 -22.14 11.03 7.46
CA ALA A 31 -21.79 12.36 6.94
C ALA A 31 -20.56 12.26 6.02
N TYR A 32 -19.56 11.49 6.42
CA TYR A 32 -18.36 11.24 5.62
C TYR A 32 -18.69 10.59 4.26
N PHE A 33 -19.46 9.50 4.25
CA PHE A 33 -19.79 8.80 3.02
C PHE A 33 -20.71 9.63 2.11
N GLN A 34 -21.61 10.45 2.66
CA GLN A 34 -22.39 11.40 1.83
C GLN A 34 -21.47 12.43 1.14
N ALA A 35 -20.48 12.95 1.84
CA ALA A 35 -19.46 13.83 1.25
C ALA A 35 -18.61 13.08 0.20
N LEU A 36 -18.11 11.89 0.52
CA LEU A 36 -17.32 11.05 -0.39
C LEU A 36 -18.08 10.72 -1.68
N TYR A 37 -19.38 10.46 -1.61
CA TYR A 37 -20.20 10.21 -2.79
C TYR A 37 -20.32 11.43 -3.71
N LYS A 38 -20.33 12.63 -3.16
CA LYS A 38 -20.28 13.87 -3.94
C LYS A 38 -18.87 14.08 -4.53
N GLU A 39 -17.83 13.86 -3.74
CA GLU A 39 -16.44 13.95 -4.20
C GLU A 39 -16.18 13.04 -5.41
N ILE A 40 -16.65 11.78 -5.38
CA ILE A 40 -16.51 10.83 -6.51
C ILE A 40 -17.04 11.45 -7.81
N VAL A 41 -18.21 12.07 -7.77
CA VAL A 41 -18.82 12.71 -8.95
C VAL A 41 -18.01 13.92 -9.43
N MET A 42 -17.61 14.78 -8.49
CA MET A 42 -16.85 16.01 -8.79
C MET A 42 -15.46 15.68 -9.34
N ALA A 43 -14.75 14.75 -8.72
CA ALA A 43 -13.42 14.33 -9.14
C ALA A 43 -13.42 13.63 -10.49
N ALA A 44 -14.42 12.80 -10.77
CA ALA A 44 -14.57 12.14 -12.07
C ALA A 44 -14.78 13.16 -13.21
N ALA A 45 -15.52 14.23 -12.97
CA ALA A 45 -15.73 15.30 -13.98
C ALA A 45 -14.40 15.97 -14.38
N GLU A 46 -13.46 16.12 -13.45
CA GLU A 46 -12.13 16.68 -13.75
C GLU A 46 -11.20 15.68 -14.45
N CYS A 47 -11.40 14.37 -14.22
CA CYS A 47 -10.61 13.29 -14.84
C CYS A 47 -11.08 12.94 -16.27
N GLY A 48 -11.96 13.73 -16.89
CA GLY A 48 -12.61 13.40 -18.15
C GLY A 48 -11.70 12.84 -19.23
N GLY A 49 -12.03 11.65 -19.76
CA GLY A 49 -11.27 10.93 -20.79
C GLY A 49 -10.07 10.12 -20.28
N LYS A 50 -9.76 10.14 -18.98
CA LYS A 50 -8.70 9.34 -18.38
C LYS A 50 -9.26 7.96 -18.01
N LYS A 51 -8.58 6.89 -18.47
CA LYS A 51 -8.93 5.51 -18.14
C LYS A 51 -8.23 5.05 -16.87
N PHE A 52 -8.99 4.38 -16.01
CA PHE A 52 -8.49 3.79 -14.78
C PHE A 52 -8.59 2.26 -14.83
N ASP A 53 -7.53 1.57 -14.40
CA ASP A 53 -7.45 0.11 -14.47
C ASP A 53 -7.36 -0.58 -13.10
N THR A 54 -7.10 0.18 -12.03
CA THR A 54 -7.09 -0.34 -10.67
C THR A 54 -7.92 0.54 -9.73
N VAL A 55 -8.63 -0.13 -8.79
CA VAL A 55 -9.34 0.53 -7.69
C VAL A 55 -8.92 -0.10 -6.37
N PHE A 56 -8.56 0.70 -5.39
CA PHE A 56 -8.08 0.24 -4.10
C PHE A 56 -8.81 0.95 -2.96
N PHE A 57 -9.53 0.20 -2.14
CA PHE A 57 -10.19 0.68 -0.93
C PHE A 57 -9.32 0.34 0.28
N GLY A 58 -8.77 1.36 0.93
CA GLY A 58 -7.83 1.20 2.04
C GLY A 58 -7.97 2.26 3.12
N GLY A 59 -6.94 2.37 3.95
CA GLY A 59 -6.77 3.40 4.97
C GLY A 59 -6.94 2.91 6.40
N GLY A 60 -8.07 3.15 7.05
CA GLY A 60 -8.39 2.60 8.36
C GLY A 60 -8.72 1.11 8.25
N THR A 61 -9.99 0.80 8.07
CA THR A 61 -10.47 -0.57 7.86
C THR A 61 -11.77 -0.52 7.07
N PRO A 62 -11.75 -0.62 5.74
CA PRO A 62 -12.95 -0.57 4.92
C PRO A 62 -14.01 -1.59 5.32
N SER A 63 -13.58 -2.75 5.78
CA SER A 63 -14.49 -3.80 6.25
C SER A 63 -15.13 -3.52 7.63
N ALA A 64 -14.72 -2.49 8.36
CA ALA A 64 -15.29 -2.14 9.66
C ALA A 64 -16.60 -1.34 9.56
N VAL A 65 -16.84 -0.70 8.44
CA VAL A 65 -18.06 0.10 8.21
C VAL A 65 -19.21 -0.77 7.66
N PRO A 66 -20.47 -0.29 7.71
CA PRO A 66 -21.60 -0.93 7.03
C PRO A 66 -21.30 -1.20 5.55
N LEU A 67 -21.72 -2.38 5.10
CA LEU A 67 -21.47 -2.88 3.74
C LEU A 67 -21.98 -1.92 2.66
N GLU A 68 -23.12 -1.30 2.91
CA GLU A 68 -23.81 -0.40 1.99
C GLU A 68 -22.93 0.76 1.59
N PHE A 69 -22.10 1.29 2.49
CA PHE A 69 -21.21 2.41 2.20
C PHE A 69 -20.16 2.03 1.16
N ILE A 70 -19.57 0.86 1.31
CA ILE A 70 -18.53 0.36 0.39
C ILE A 70 -19.12 0.03 -0.98
N CYS A 71 -20.26 -0.68 -1.02
CA CYS A 71 -20.91 -1.04 -2.26
C CYS A 71 -21.39 0.19 -3.02
N THR A 72 -22.03 1.16 -2.36
CA THR A 72 -22.47 2.41 -2.99
C THR A 72 -21.29 3.24 -3.51
N ALA A 73 -20.18 3.32 -2.77
CA ALA A 73 -18.98 4.00 -3.26
C ALA A 73 -18.45 3.34 -4.55
N MET A 74 -18.38 2.00 -4.58
CA MET A 74 -17.93 1.27 -5.78
C MET A 74 -18.88 1.44 -6.97
N GLU A 75 -20.19 1.42 -6.73
CA GLU A 75 -21.20 1.68 -7.77
C GLU A 75 -21.04 3.09 -8.37
N ARG A 76 -20.81 4.11 -7.53
CA ARG A 76 -20.58 5.48 -8.01
C ARG A 76 -19.28 5.62 -8.79
N ILE A 77 -18.19 4.99 -8.33
CA ILE A 77 -16.93 4.94 -9.07
C ILE A 77 -17.18 4.37 -10.47
N ARG A 78 -17.91 3.24 -10.56
CA ARG A 78 -18.25 2.63 -11.84
C ARG A 78 -19.13 3.46 -12.74
N ALA A 79 -20.03 4.25 -12.15
CA ALA A 79 -20.95 5.11 -12.91
C ALA A 79 -20.27 6.39 -13.43
N CYS A 80 -19.22 6.88 -12.75
CA CYS A 80 -18.65 8.19 -13.01
C CYS A 80 -17.29 8.16 -13.72
N PHE A 81 -16.46 7.13 -13.46
CA PHE A 81 -15.12 7.02 -14.05
C PHE A 81 -15.10 6.08 -15.27
N ASP A 82 -14.24 6.38 -16.24
CA ASP A 82 -13.97 5.47 -17.37
C ASP A 82 -13.03 4.34 -16.89
N LEU A 83 -13.61 3.15 -16.69
CA LEU A 83 -12.95 2.02 -16.04
C LEU A 83 -12.68 0.88 -17.02
N GLU A 84 -11.40 0.49 -17.08
CA GLU A 84 -10.94 -0.72 -17.78
C GLU A 84 -10.26 -1.65 -16.75
N ILE A 85 -11.05 -2.10 -15.75
CA ILE A 85 -10.57 -2.67 -14.50
C ILE A 85 -9.88 -4.02 -14.69
N SER A 86 -8.63 -4.08 -14.21
CA SER A 86 -7.86 -5.30 -14.03
C SER A 86 -7.81 -5.78 -12.57
N GLU A 87 -7.84 -4.82 -11.61
CA GLU A 87 -7.77 -5.11 -10.18
C GLU A 87 -8.66 -4.18 -9.36
N THR A 88 -9.48 -4.76 -8.49
CA THR A 88 -10.24 -4.03 -7.46
C THR A 88 -9.96 -4.66 -6.11
N THR A 89 -9.22 -3.94 -5.26
CA THR A 89 -8.78 -4.39 -3.94
C THR A 89 -9.60 -3.78 -2.81
N ILE A 90 -9.88 -4.57 -1.77
CA ILE A 90 -10.41 -4.09 -0.50
C ILE A 90 -9.54 -4.58 0.66
N GLU A 91 -9.19 -3.66 1.58
CA GLU A 91 -8.54 -4.00 2.85
C GLU A 91 -9.57 -4.43 3.89
N CYS A 92 -9.22 -5.48 4.61
CA CYS A 92 -10.07 -6.06 5.65
C CYS A 92 -9.25 -6.40 6.89
N ASN A 93 -9.88 -6.32 8.05
CA ASN A 93 -9.31 -6.87 9.27
C ASN A 93 -10.03 -8.18 9.66
N PRO A 94 -9.31 -9.19 10.17
CA PRO A 94 -9.94 -10.37 10.74
C PRO A 94 -10.98 -10.01 11.79
N GLY A 95 -12.14 -10.69 11.79
CA GLY A 95 -13.25 -10.38 12.68
C GLY A 95 -14.19 -9.26 12.23
N THR A 96 -13.90 -8.58 11.12
CA THR A 96 -14.79 -7.56 10.53
C THR A 96 -15.51 -8.04 9.27
N VAL A 97 -15.26 -9.25 8.84
CA VAL A 97 -15.86 -9.87 7.66
C VAL A 97 -16.57 -11.18 8.03
N ASP A 98 -17.65 -11.46 7.33
CA ASP A 98 -18.39 -12.70 7.31
C ASP A 98 -18.68 -13.12 5.86
N MET A 99 -19.30 -14.29 5.66
CA MET A 99 -19.58 -14.84 4.33
C MET A 99 -20.48 -13.93 3.49
N ASP A 100 -21.49 -13.30 4.10
CA ASP A 100 -22.46 -12.47 3.37
C ASP A 100 -21.80 -11.18 2.88
N LYS A 101 -20.98 -10.55 3.75
CA LYS A 101 -20.19 -9.36 3.44
C LYS A 101 -19.17 -9.64 2.32
N LEU A 102 -18.43 -10.73 2.42
CA LEU A 102 -17.45 -11.13 1.41
C LEU A 102 -18.11 -11.43 0.05
N LYS A 103 -19.24 -12.14 0.03
CA LYS A 103 -20.03 -12.37 -1.21
C LYS A 103 -20.56 -11.06 -1.79
N ALA A 104 -20.96 -10.10 -0.96
CA ALA A 104 -21.41 -8.80 -1.43
C ALA A 104 -20.26 -8.00 -2.04
N TYR A 105 -19.06 -8.00 -1.45
CA TYR A 105 -17.88 -7.41 -2.07
C TYR A 105 -17.55 -8.05 -3.41
N ARG A 106 -17.61 -9.39 -3.53
CA ARG A 106 -17.44 -10.07 -4.83
C ARG A 106 -18.46 -9.59 -5.87
N ARG A 107 -19.76 -9.48 -5.48
CA ARG A 107 -20.82 -8.95 -6.37
C ARG A 107 -20.58 -7.49 -6.76
N ALA A 108 -20.08 -6.68 -5.84
CA ALA A 108 -19.68 -5.29 -6.12
C ALA A 108 -18.42 -5.22 -7.02
N GLY A 109 -17.73 -6.36 -7.27
CA GLY A 109 -16.65 -6.53 -8.22
C GLY A 109 -15.25 -6.42 -7.64
N PHE A 110 -15.12 -6.48 -6.31
CA PHE A 110 -13.80 -6.67 -5.71
C PHE A 110 -13.26 -8.05 -6.09
N ASN A 111 -12.07 -8.10 -6.69
CA ASN A 111 -11.43 -9.34 -7.14
C ASN A 111 -10.15 -9.66 -6.35
N ARG A 112 -9.65 -8.72 -5.54
CA ARG A 112 -8.53 -8.90 -4.62
C ARG A 112 -8.93 -8.46 -3.21
N ILE A 113 -8.48 -9.19 -2.18
CA ILE A 113 -8.67 -8.84 -0.78
C ILE A 113 -7.33 -8.83 -0.06
N SER A 114 -7.10 -7.80 0.78
CA SER A 114 -5.92 -7.69 1.65
C SER A 114 -6.36 -7.81 3.09
N ILE A 115 -5.81 -8.77 3.83
CA ILE A 115 -6.23 -9.07 5.21
C ILE A 115 -5.08 -8.73 6.16
N GLY A 116 -5.31 -7.75 7.04
CA GLY A 116 -4.34 -7.29 8.03
C GLY A 116 -4.15 -8.30 9.19
N VAL A 117 -3.43 -9.39 8.93
CA VAL A 117 -3.16 -10.46 9.91
C VAL A 117 -2.09 -10.05 10.92
N GLN A 118 -1.00 -9.48 10.46
CA GLN A 118 0.18 -9.01 11.17
C GLN A 118 1.01 -10.15 11.81
N SER A 119 0.39 -11.08 12.52
CA SER A 119 1.01 -12.27 13.10
C SER A 119 -0.04 -13.35 13.35
N PHE A 120 0.38 -14.61 13.40
CA PHE A 120 -0.43 -15.72 13.90
C PHE A 120 -0.12 -16.08 15.37
N ASP A 121 0.61 -15.23 16.07
CA ASP A 121 0.81 -15.36 17.53
C ASP A 121 -0.10 -14.38 18.29
N ASN A 122 -0.95 -14.91 19.14
CA ASN A 122 -1.91 -14.10 19.91
C ASN A 122 -1.24 -13.19 20.96
N GLY A 123 -0.03 -13.51 21.41
CA GLY A 123 0.75 -12.66 22.31
C GLY A 123 1.26 -11.44 21.60
N LEU A 124 1.84 -11.63 20.40
CA LEU A 124 2.31 -10.56 19.54
C LEU A 124 1.17 -9.66 19.05
N LEU A 125 0.03 -10.24 18.67
CA LEU A 125 -1.16 -9.46 18.29
C LEU A 125 -1.60 -8.52 19.42
N ARG A 126 -1.65 -9.02 20.67
CA ARG A 126 -2.00 -8.19 21.83
C ARG A 126 -0.98 -7.08 22.10
N SER A 127 0.33 -7.37 21.93
CA SER A 127 1.41 -6.38 22.16
C SER A 127 1.32 -5.17 21.26
N ILE A 128 0.75 -5.32 20.07
CA ILE A 128 0.53 -4.23 19.10
C ILE A 128 -0.90 -3.71 19.06
N GLY A 129 -1.75 -4.11 20.01
CA GLY A 129 -3.12 -3.61 20.17
C GLY A 129 -4.12 -4.17 19.17
N ARG A 130 -3.81 -5.28 18.48
CA ARG A 130 -4.79 -5.97 17.60
C ARG A 130 -5.87 -6.63 18.43
N ILE A 131 -7.12 -6.56 17.94
CA ILE A 131 -8.30 -7.10 18.62
C ILE A 131 -8.68 -8.50 18.16
N HIS A 132 -8.17 -8.94 17.01
CA HIS A 132 -8.44 -10.27 16.49
C HIS A 132 -7.44 -11.30 17.01
N SER A 133 -7.81 -12.56 16.93
CA SER A 133 -6.96 -13.72 17.21
C SER A 133 -6.43 -14.37 15.94
N ALA A 134 -5.40 -15.20 16.08
CA ALA A 134 -4.87 -16.03 14.98
C ALA A 134 -5.95 -16.91 14.33
N ALA A 135 -6.87 -17.47 15.13
CA ALA A 135 -7.98 -18.27 14.63
C ALA A 135 -8.95 -17.45 13.74
N GLN A 136 -9.23 -16.21 14.13
CA GLN A 136 -10.05 -15.29 13.32
C GLN A 136 -9.33 -14.90 12.02
N ALA A 137 -7.99 -14.78 12.04
CA ALA A 137 -7.21 -14.52 10.83
C ALA A 137 -7.29 -15.71 9.85
N GLU A 138 -7.13 -16.94 10.33
CA GLU A 138 -7.31 -18.14 9.51
C GLU A 138 -8.73 -18.25 8.93
N GLU A 139 -9.74 -17.97 9.75
CA GLU A 139 -11.14 -18.02 9.32
C GLU A 139 -11.42 -16.97 8.24
N ALA A 140 -10.90 -15.75 8.39
CA ALA A 140 -11.07 -14.70 7.38
C ALA A 140 -10.49 -15.11 6.01
N VAL A 141 -9.32 -15.77 5.99
CA VAL A 141 -8.73 -16.29 4.74
C VAL A 141 -9.60 -17.39 4.14
N LYS A 142 -10.05 -18.35 4.95
CA LYS A 142 -10.91 -19.46 4.49
C LYS A 142 -12.25 -18.96 3.94
N LEU A 143 -12.89 -18.03 4.66
CA LEU A 143 -14.15 -17.41 4.20
C LEU A 143 -13.95 -16.61 2.91
N SER A 144 -12.84 -15.87 2.77
CA SER A 144 -12.53 -15.13 1.54
C SER A 144 -12.38 -16.07 0.35
N ARG A 145 -11.68 -17.19 0.51
CA ARG A 145 -11.55 -18.19 -0.53
C ARG A 145 -12.91 -18.82 -0.89
N ALA A 146 -13.71 -19.18 0.12
CA ALA A 146 -15.05 -19.75 -0.08
C ALA A 146 -16.04 -18.75 -0.71
N ALA A 147 -15.85 -17.43 -0.50
CA ALA A 147 -16.64 -16.38 -1.15
C ALA A 147 -16.21 -16.14 -2.61
N GLY A 148 -15.14 -16.79 -3.11
CA GLY A 148 -14.67 -16.71 -4.49
C GLY A 148 -13.59 -15.67 -4.76
N PHE A 149 -12.85 -15.20 -3.73
CA PHE A 149 -11.64 -14.44 -3.97
C PHE A 149 -10.50 -15.35 -4.42
N GLU A 150 -9.93 -15.06 -5.59
CA GLU A 150 -8.81 -15.80 -6.18
C GLU A 150 -7.46 -15.14 -5.90
N ASN A 151 -7.44 -13.86 -5.54
CA ASN A 151 -6.25 -13.13 -5.12
C ASN A 151 -6.42 -12.64 -3.67
N ILE A 152 -5.84 -13.39 -2.73
CA ILE A 152 -5.89 -13.12 -1.29
C ILE A 152 -4.51 -12.74 -0.82
N ASN A 153 -4.38 -11.53 -0.31
CA ASN A 153 -3.19 -11.06 0.41
C ASN A 153 -3.38 -11.19 1.91
N ILE A 154 -2.30 -11.50 2.62
CA ILE A 154 -2.18 -11.27 4.04
C ILE A 154 -1.00 -10.33 4.32
N ASP A 155 -1.19 -9.43 5.26
CA ASP A 155 -0.12 -8.57 5.75
C ASP A 155 0.51 -9.24 6.97
N LEU A 156 1.83 -9.39 6.98
CA LEU A 156 2.63 -9.89 8.09
C LEU A 156 3.67 -8.85 8.50
N MET A 157 3.91 -8.74 9.80
CA MET A 157 4.91 -7.83 10.35
C MET A 157 6.02 -8.59 11.05
N TYR A 158 7.26 -8.10 10.89
CA TYR A 158 8.41 -8.53 11.69
C TYR A 158 8.98 -7.34 12.48
N GLY A 159 9.83 -7.65 13.45
CA GLY A 159 10.35 -6.64 14.39
C GLY A 159 9.34 -6.21 15.45
N LEU A 160 8.28 -6.99 15.72
CA LEU A 160 7.29 -6.69 16.75
C LEU A 160 7.87 -6.79 18.16
N PRO A 161 7.32 -6.07 19.16
CA PRO A 161 7.81 -6.18 20.55
C PRO A 161 7.79 -7.63 21.04
N GLY A 162 8.97 -8.13 21.42
CA GLY A 162 9.18 -9.50 21.91
C GLY A 162 9.08 -10.61 20.86
N GLN A 163 9.02 -10.27 19.57
CA GLN A 163 8.99 -11.27 18.51
C GLN A 163 10.34 -11.94 18.34
N SER A 164 10.34 -13.26 18.21
CA SER A 164 11.51 -14.05 17.79
C SER A 164 11.44 -14.34 16.28
N GLU A 165 12.59 -14.61 15.66
CA GLU A 165 12.67 -15.08 14.27
C GLU A 165 11.74 -16.28 14.05
N ARG A 166 11.75 -17.26 14.97
CA ARG A 166 10.89 -18.45 14.88
C ARG A 166 9.40 -18.09 14.81
N ALA A 167 8.92 -17.17 15.66
CA ALA A 167 7.51 -16.74 15.65
C ALA A 167 7.11 -16.06 14.33
N TYR A 168 8.04 -15.32 13.72
CA TYR A 168 7.83 -14.72 12.40
C TYR A 168 7.76 -15.78 11.29
N ILE A 169 8.70 -16.71 11.26
CA ILE A 169 8.73 -17.83 10.30
C ILE A 169 7.47 -18.69 10.43
N ASP A 170 7.04 -19.00 11.66
CA ASP A 170 5.79 -19.74 11.91
C ASP A 170 4.57 -19.00 11.30
N SER A 171 4.56 -17.68 11.35
CA SER A 171 3.50 -16.88 10.73
C SER A 171 3.52 -16.95 9.21
N ILE A 172 4.70 -16.94 8.59
CA ILE A 172 4.87 -17.13 7.15
C ILE A 172 4.39 -18.54 6.73
N GLU A 173 4.80 -19.58 7.47
CA GLU A 173 4.42 -20.97 7.20
C GLU A 173 2.90 -21.16 7.25
N ARG A 174 2.24 -20.58 8.26
CA ARG A 174 0.77 -20.62 8.40
C ARG A 174 0.08 -19.93 7.23
N GLY A 175 0.56 -18.75 6.79
CA GLY A 175 0.07 -18.09 5.58
C GLY A 175 0.21 -18.97 4.34
N GLY A 176 1.38 -19.61 4.17
CA GLY A 176 1.62 -20.56 3.10
C GLY A 176 0.69 -21.77 3.10
N LEU A 177 0.43 -22.35 4.29
CA LEU A 177 -0.50 -23.49 4.47
C LEU A 177 -1.97 -23.10 4.18
N LEU A 178 -2.35 -21.87 4.45
CA LEU A 178 -3.67 -21.33 4.10
C LEU A 178 -3.84 -21.09 2.59
N GLY A 179 -2.76 -21.21 1.81
CA GLY A 179 -2.78 -21.09 0.36
C GLY A 179 -3.10 -19.67 -0.12
N VAL A 180 -2.65 -18.64 0.59
CA VAL A 180 -2.80 -17.25 0.12
C VAL A 180 -1.96 -17.03 -1.13
N ASP A 181 -2.34 -16.03 -1.93
CA ASP A 181 -1.72 -15.78 -3.24
C ASP A 181 -0.61 -14.71 -3.15
N HIS A 182 -0.67 -13.90 -2.10
CA HIS A 182 0.19 -12.76 -1.88
C HIS A 182 0.48 -12.59 -0.39
N ILE A 183 1.69 -12.16 -0.05
CA ILE A 183 2.11 -11.83 1.33
C ILE A 183 2.84 -10.49 1.30
N SER A 184 2.30 -9.50 2.02
CA SER A 184 3.02 -8.28 2.36
C SER A 184 3.78 -8.53 3.66
N ALA A 185 5.11 -8.45 3.62
CA ALA A 185 5.98 -8.71 4.77
C ALA A 185 6.83 -7.46 5.03
N TYR A 186 6.50 -6.69 6.06
CA TYR A 186 7.18 -5.43 6.36
C TYR A 186 7.61 -5.32 7.82
N SER A 187 8.72 -4.61 8.03
CA SER A 187 9.22 -4.30 9.35
C SER A 187 8.28 -3.34 10.08
N LEU A 188 8.17 -3.51 11.38
CA LEU A 188 7.59 -2.48 12.24
C LEU A 188 8.44 -1.21 12.15
N ILE A 189 7.81 -0.11 11.75
CA ILE A 189 8.39 1.23 11.87
C ILE A 189 7.81 1.87 13.13
N LEU A 190 8.67 2.43 13.96
CA LEU A 190 8.28 3.07 15.21
C LEU A 190 7.99 4.55 14.98
N GLU A 191 6.74 4.89 14.69
CA GLU A 191 6.31 6.23 14.35
C GLU A 191 6.05 7.09 15.59
N GLU A 192 6.57 8.32 15.59
CA GLU A 192 6.31 9.32 16.64
C GLU A 192 4.82 9.63 16.75
N GLY A 193 4.37 9.94 17.97
CA GLY A 193 2.97 10.20 18.25
C GLY A 193 2.11 8.95 18.43
N THR A 194 2.62 7.75 18.14
CA THR A 194 1.90 6.49 18.39
C THR A 194 2.03 6.05 19.86
N PRO A 195 1.02 5.34 20.41
CA PRO A 195 1.13 4.74 21.74
C PRO A 195 2.33 3.81 21.89
N LEU A 196 2.67 3.04 20.85
CA LEU A 196 3.79 2.11 20.88
C LEU A 196 5.13 2.88 21.01
N TYR A 197 5.30 3.98 20.30
CA TYR A 197 6.47 4.85 20.46
C TYR A 197 6.65 5.29 21.91
N ALA A 198 5.57 5.76 22.53
CA ALA A 198 5.60 6.18 23.93
C ALA A 198 5.94 5.02 24.87
N TRP A 199 5.44 3.80 24.61
CA TRP A 199 5.73 2.61 25.42
C TRP A 199 7.20 2.19 25.30
N VAL A 200 7.78 2.24 24.09
CA VAL A 200 9.21 1.93 23.88
C VAL A 200 10.09 2.95 24.60
N LYS A 201 9.81 4.25 24.46
CA LYS A 201 10.55 5.31 25.18
C LYS A 201 10.46 5.20 26.71
N GLN A 202 9.39 4.65 27.23
CA GLN A 202 9.19 4.42 28.68
C GLN A 202 9.75 3.06 29.14
N GLY A 203 10.33 2.25 28.29
CA GLY A 203 10.79 0.89 28.61
C GLY A 203 9.69 -0.12 28.89
N ARG A 204 8.44 0.18 28.50
CA ARG A 204 7.25 -0.69 28.67
C ARG A 204 7.11 -1.71 27.54
N ALA A 205 7.69 -1.45 26.39
CA ALA A 205 7.80 -2.36 25.28
C ALA A 205 9.27 -2.41 24.82
N VAL A 206 9.77 -3.60 24.50
CA VAL A 206 11.12 -3.82 24.02
C VAL A 206 11.05 -4.37 22.62
N LEU A 207 11.65 -3.65 21.67
CA LEU A 207 11.79 -4.10 20.29
C LEU A 207 13.03 -5.00 20.16
N PRO A 208 13.04 -5.95 19.20
CA PRO A 208 14.27 -6.58 18.76
C PRO A 208 15.29 -5.50 18.30
N ASP A 209 16.58 -5.79 18.46
CA ASP A 209 17.62 -4.93 17.90
C ASP A 209 17.70 -5.03 16.37
N ASP A 210 18.47 -4.15 15.75
CA ASP A 210 18.55 -4.04 14.30
C ASP A 210 19.11 -5.32 13.66
N ASP A 211 20.06 -6.00 14.31
CA ASP A 211 20.62 -7.26 13.83
C ASP A 211 19.55 -8.36 13.83
N ALA A 212 18.76 -8.49 14.90
CA ALA A 212 17.66 -9.45 14.97
C ALA A 212 16.55 -9.13 13.94
N VAL A 213 16.26 -7.86 13.69
CA VAL A 213 15.29 -7.45 12.64
C VAL A 213 15.81 -7.80 11.25
N TYR A 214 17.13 -7.60 11.01
CA TYR A 214 17.76 -7.98 9.75
C TYR A 214 17.75 -9.51 9.54
N ASP A 215 18.06 -10.28 10.58
CA ASP A 215 18.00 -11.74 10.53
C ASP A 215 16.58 -12.25 10.24
N MET A 216 15.56 -11.66 10.90
CA MET A 216 14.15 -11.96 10.59
C MET A 216 13.82 -11.65 9.11
N HIS A 217 14.29 -10.52 8.59
CA HIS A 217 14.10 -10.17 7.18
C HIS A 217 14.70 -11.23 6.25
N ARG A 218 15.96 -11.59 6.46
CA ARG A 218 16.68 -12.56 5.63
C ARG A 218 16.06 -13.95 5.71
N ALA A 219 15.77 -14.43 6.93
CA ALA A 219 15.11 -15.72 7.14
C ALA A 219 13.70 -15.76 6.52
N GLY A 220 12.92 -14.69 6.70
CA GLY A 220 11.58 -14.56 6.12
C GLY A 220 11.60 -14.58 4.60
N MET A 221 12.53 -13.85 3.98
CA MET A 221 12.72 -13.83 2.53
C MET A 221 13.01 -15.23 1.97
N ALA A 222 13.99 -15.93 2.56
CA ALA A 222 14.34 -17.29 2.15
C ALA A 222 13.16 -18.25 2.33
N ARG A 223 12.38 -18.09 3.44
CA ARG A 223 11.22 -18.94 3.69
C ARG A 223 10.11 -18.72 2.68
N LEU A 224 9.77 -17.45 2.37
CA LEU A 224 8.76 -17.09 1.36
C LEU A 224 9.11 -17.67 -0.02
N GLU A 225 10.38 -17.52 -0.44
CA GLU A 225 10.85 -18.12 -1.70
C GLU A 225 10.71 -19.63 -1.72
N SER A 226 11.06 -20.32 -0.62
CA SER A 226 10.93 -21.78 -0.50
C SER A 226 9.47 -22.26 -0.59
N LEU A 227 8.52 -21.39 -0.24
CA LEU A 227 7.07 -21.63 -0.35
C LEU A 227 6.49 -21.23 -1.72
N GLY A 228 7.34 -20.77 -2.66
CA GLY A 228 6.97 -20.40 -4.03
C GLY A 228 6.42 -18.98 -4.19
N TYR A 229 6.61 -18.10 -3.20
CA TYR A 229 6.33 -16.68 -3.35
C TYR A 229 7.58 -15.98 -3.90
N LYS A 230 7.40 -15.17 -4.96
CA LYS A 230 8.49 -14.36 -5.52
C LYS A 230 8.38 -12.93 -5.01
N ARG A 231 9.49 -12.41 -4.49
CA ARG A 231 9.60 -10.99 -4.19
C ARG A 231 9.54 -10.20 -5.49
N TYR A 232 8.71 -9.16 -5.56
CA TYR A 232 8.62 -8.31 -6.75
C TYR A 232 8.91 -6.83 -6.45
N GLU A 233 8.84 -6.44 -5.18
CA GLU A 233 9.28 -5.15 -4.66
C GLU A 233 9.73 -5.31 -3.19
N ILE A 234 10.04 -4.24 -2.49
CA ILE A 234 10.73 -4.25 -1.18
C ILE A 234 10.05 -5.17 -0.15
N SER A 235 8.72 -5.08 -0.02
CA SER A 235 7.96 -5.73 1.05
C SER A 235 6.97 -6.77 0.56
N ASN A 236 6.76 -6.90 -0.75
CA ASN A 236 5.68 -7.71 -1.28
C ASN A 236 6.16 -8.94 -2.06
N TYR A 237 5.53 -10.06 -1.73
CA TYR A 237 5.81 -11.38 -2.29
C TYR A 237 4.52 -11.98 -2.86
N ALA A 238 4.57 -12.53 -4.05
CA ALA A 238 3.39 -13.05 -4.73
C ALA A 238 3.65 -14.36 -5.45
N ARG A 239 2.61 -15.17 -5.59
CA ARG A 239 2.56 -16.23 -6.59
C ARG A 239 2.51 -15.62 -8.00
N PRO A 240 2.85 -16.38 -9.05
CA PRO A 240 2.80 -15.87 -10.43
C PRO A 240 1.44 -15.21 -10.74
N SER A 241 1.48 -14.00 -11.31
CA SER A 241 0.31 -13.20 -11.71
C SER A 241 -0.57 -12.66 -10.56
N CYS A 242 -0.14 -12.78 -9.30
CA CYS A 242 -0.88 -12.29 -8.13
C CYS A 242 -0.27 -11.02 -7.49
N GLN A 243 0.66 -10.37 -8.16
CA GLN A 243 1.23 -9.09 -7.72
C GLN A 243 0.12 -8.02 -7.63
N CYS A 244 0.24 -7.11 -6.64
CA CYS A 244 -0.67 -5.98 -6.52
C CYS A 244 -0.39 -4.94 -7.61
N ARG A 245 -1.26 -4.86 -8.61
CA ARG A 245 -1.11 -3.93 -9.75
C ARG A 245 -1.22 -2.48 -9.31
N HIS A 246 -2.09 -2.20 -8.34
CA HIS A 246 -2.24 -0.86 -7.80
C HIS A 246 -0.94 -0.36 -7.16
N ASN A 247 -0.22 -1.20 -6.39
CA ASN A 247 1.06 -0.84 -5.80
C ASN A 247 2.16 -0.70 -6.89
N ILE A 248 2.17 -1.58 -7.89
CA ILE A 248 3.11 -1.47 -9.02
C ILE A 248 2.92 -0.15 -9.75
N ASN A 249 1.67 0.33 -9.91
CA ASN A 249 1.40 1.62 -10.53
C ASN A 249 2.10 2.77 -9.78
N TYR A 250 2.15 2.73 -8.45
CA TYR A 250 2.92 3.73 -7.67
C TYR A 250 4.43 3.64 -7.93
N TRP A 251 4.98 2.41 -7.94
CA TRP A 251 6.41 2.21 -8.21
C TRP A 251 6.81 2.53 -9.64
N ASP A 252 5.87 2.54 -10.56
CA ASP A 252 6.03 2.94 -11.95
C ASP A 252 5.80 4.44 -12.21
N VAL A 253 5.64 5.23 -11.16
CA VAL A 253 5.28 6.67 -11.23
C VAL A 253 4.03 6.88 -12.09
N GLY A 254 3.11 5.93 -12.00
CA GLY A 254 1.83 5.99 -12.69
C GLY A 254 0.88 7.00 -12.06
N GLU A 255 -0.09 7.45 -12.86
CA GLU A 255 -1.10 8.38 -12.36
C GLU A 255 -2.07 7.67 -11.40
N TYR A 256 -2.54 8.41 -10.43
CA TYR A 256 -3.61 7.95 -9.54
C TYR A 256 -4.38 9.12 -8.94
N ILE A 257 -5.65 8.87 -8.63
CA ILE A 257 -6.49 9.79 -7.88
C ILE A 257 -6.85 9.19 -6.53
N GLY A 258 -6.61 9.96 -5.47
CA GLY A 258 -7.07 9.66 -4.12
C GLY A 258 -8.42 10.31 -3.86
N LEU A 259 -9.34 9.55 -3.33
CA LEU A 259 -10.67 9.97 -2.91
C LEU A 259 -10.83 9.76 -1.40
N GLY A 260 -11.47 10.68 -0.74
CA GLY A 260 -11.65 10.64 0.71
C GLY A 260 -10.58 11.41 1.48
N LEU A 261 -10.75 11.41 2.80
CA LEU A 261 -9.94 12.17 3.76
C LEU A 261 -8.45 11.83 3.64
N ASN A 262 -7.58 12.85 3.62
CA ASN A 262 -6.12 12.73 3.60
C ASN A 262 -5.55 11.85 2.47
N SER A 263 -6.33 11.56 1.43
CA SER A 263 -5.86 10.78 0.29
C SER A 263 -5.00 11.64 -0.63
N SER A 264 -3.91 11.08 -1.12
CA SER A 264 -3.00 11.74 -2.06
C SER A 264 -3.35 11.39 -3.49
N SER A 265 -3.03 12.28 -4.41
CA SER A 265 -3.20 12.13 -5.86
C SER A 265 -1.94 12.55 -6.60
N ALA A 266 -1.68 11.91 -7.74
CA ALA A 266 -0.68 12.33 -8.70
C ALA A 266 -1.25 12.17 -10.11
N LEU A 267 -1.57 13.27 -10.75
CA LEU A 267 -2.20 13.30 -12.06
C LEU A 267 -1.39 14.19 -13.02
N ARG A 268 -1.48 13.90 -14.31
CA ARG A 268 -0.87 14.76 -15.32
C ARG A 268 -1.85 15.80 -15.82
N SER A 269 -1.37 17.05 -15.91
CA SER A 269 -2.06 18.13 -16.59
C SER A 269 -2.17 17.85 -18.09
N LYS A 270 -2.94 18.68 -18.81
CA LYS A 270 -3.05 18.60 -20.27
C LYS A 270 -1.71 18.88 -20.96
N GLU A 271 -0.84 19.65 -20.33
CA GLU A 271 0.52 19.98 -20.76
C GLU A 271 1.51 18.86 -20.44
N GLY A 272 1.09 17.82 -19.70
CA GLY A 272 1.90 16.65 -19.33
C GLY A 272 2.72 16.83 -18.05
N GLU A 273 2.52 17.92 -17.31
CA GLU A 273 3.15 18.14 -16.00
C GLU A 273 2.54 17.21 -14.94
N LEU A 274 3.36 16.65 -14.08
CA LEU A 274 2.90 15.86 -12.94
C LEU A 274 2.46 16.78 -11.81
N ILE A 275 1.17 16.77 -11.50
CA ILE A 275 0.58 17.55 -10.41
C ILE A 275 0.27 16.60 -9.27
N ARG A 276 0.79 16.91 -8.10
CA ARG A 276 0.48 16.21 -6.85
C ARG A 276 -0.38 17.08 -5.95
N PHE A 277 -1.31 16.48 -5.25
CA PHE A 277 -2.12 17.14 -4.22
C PHE A 277 -2.61 16.11 -3.20
N ARG A 278 -3.07 16.61 -2.07
CA ARG A 278 -3.66 15.83 -1.00
C ARG A 278 -5.04 16.38 -0.66
N ASN A 279 -5.95 15.53 -0.25
CA ASN A 279 -7.21 15.97 0.34
C ASN A 279 -7.01 16.40 1.80
N SER A 280 -7.90 17.28 2.29
CA SER A 280 -7.90 17.75 3.68
C SER A 280 -7.79 16.60 4.66
N GLU A 281 -6.98 16.77 5.70
CA GLU A 281 -6.79 15.80 6.77
C GLU A 281 -7.84 15.96 7.89
N SER A 282 -8.45 17.15 8.01
CA SER A 282 -9.55 17.42 8.94
C SER A 282 -10.88 16.92 8.37
N MET A 283 -11.59 16.09 9.12
CA MET A 283 -12.91 15.57 8.75
C MET A 283 -13.94 16.71 8.55
N ASP A 284 -13.89 17.74 9.40
CA ASP A 284 -14.82 18.87 9.32
C ASP A 284 -14.58 19.71 8.07
N ASP A 285 -13.30 19.98 7.78
CA ASP A 285 -12.91 20.74 6.60
C ASP A 285 -13.22 19.97 5.31
N TYR A 286 -12.91 18.67 5.27
CA TYR A 286 -13.24 17.79 4.16
C TYR A 286 -14.75 17.83 3.83
N ILE A 287 -15.60 17.58 4.84
CA ILE A 287 -17.06 17.58 4.64
C ILE A 287 -17.54 18.97 4.21
N SER A 288 -17.09 20.03 4.90
CA SER A 288 -17.51 21.41 4.59
C SER A 288 -17.15 21.84 3.18
N LYS A 289 -15.93 21.56 2.70
CA LYS A 289 -15.50 21.89 1.33
C LYS A 289 -16.39 21.20 0.31
N ILE A 290 -16.65 19.91 0.48
CA ILE A 290 -17.51 19.13 -0.43
C ILE A 290 -18.96 19.63 -0.41
N GLU A 291 -19.52 19.98 0.74
CA GLU A 291 -20.87 20.53 0.84
C GLU A 291 -21.00 21.87 0.12
N ASN A 292 -19.96 22.68 0.10
CA ASN A 292 -19.87 23.94 -0.63
C ASN A 292 -19.51 23.77 -2.13
N GLY A 293 -19.46 22.54 -2.64
CA GLY A 293 -19.16 22.26 -4.05
C GLY A 293 -17.70 22.41 -4.44
N CYS A 294 -16.78 22.36 -3.46
CA CYS A 294 -15.34 22.46 -3.67
C CYS A 294 -14.67 21.12 -3.39
N LEU A 295 -13.75 20.69 -4.25
CA LEU A 295 -12.88 19.54 -3.94
C LEU A 295 -11.94 19.89 -2.77
N PRO A 296 -11.71 18.96 -1.83
CA PRO A 296 -11.02 19.24 -0.57
C PRO A 296 -9.49 19.22 -0.70
N ARG A 297 -8.96 19.71 -1.81
CA ARG A 297 -7.53 19.65 -2.16
C ARG A 297 -6.70 20.64 -1.39
N GLU A 298 -5.54 20.18 -0.99
CA GLU A 298 -4.48 20.91 -0.32
C GLU A 298 -3.13 20.52 -0.90
N ASP A 299 -2.09 21.29 -0.59
CA ASP A 299 -0.70 21.01 -0.97
C ASP A 299 -0.54 20.72 -2.48
N ILE A 300 -1.18 21.56 -3.33
CA ILE A 300 -1.11 21.38 -4.78
C ILE A 300 0.26 21.81 -5.26
N GLU A 301 0.99 20.87 -5.84
CA GLU A 301 2.36 21.05 -6.29
C GLU A 301 2.55 20.55 -7.73
N SER A 302 3.22 21.35 -8.58
CA SER A 302 3.72 20.88 -9.89
C SER A 302 5.13 20.32 -9.71
N ILE A 303 5.31 19.04 -10.02
CA ILE A 303 6.59 18.35 -9.89
C ILE A 303 7.44 18.67 -11.09
N GLY A 304 8.50 19.43 -10.88
CA GLY A 304 9.46 19.78 -11.92
C GLY A 304 10.15 18.54 -12.50
N ARG A 305 10.63 18.67 -13.74
CA ARG A 305 11.25 17.58 -14.50
C ARG A 305 12.37 16.84 -13.76
N GLU A 306 13.26 17.55 -13.09
CA GLU A 306 14.40 16.96 -12.36
C GLU A 306 13.91 16.13 -11.18
N ASN A 307 12.95 16.67 -10.39
CA ASN A 307 12.32 15.96 -9.30
C ASN A 307 11.55 14.72 -9.81
N GLU A 308 10.84 14.83 -10.94
CA GLU A 308 10.16 13.68 -11.54
C GLU A 308 11.15 12.60 -11.98
N MET A 309 12.30 12.96 -12.56
CA MET A 309 13.35 12.00 -12.90
C MET A 309 13.92 11.29 -11.66
N PHE A 310 14.17 12.04 -10.58
CA PHE A 310 14.63 11.46 -9.33
C PHE A 310 13.59 10.52 -8.71
N GLU A 311 12.32 10.95 -8.64
CA GLU A 311 11.23 10.09 -8.15
C GLU A 311 11.08 8.81 -8.99
N TRP A 312 11.26 8.89 -10.30
CA TRP A 312 11.23 7.73 -11.17
C TRP A 312 12.28 6.69 -10.78
N ILE A 313 13.47 7.15 -10.42
CA ILE A 313 14.54 6.26 -9.92
C ILE A 313 14.22 5.77 -8.53
N MET A 314 13.86 6.66 -7.61
CA MET A 314 13.56 6.34 -6.22
C MET A 314 12.45 5.28 -6.10
N LEU A 315 11.38 5.44 -6.85
CA LEU A 315 10.25 4.50 -6.85
C LEU A 315 10.54 3.25 -7.69
N GLY A 316 11.17 3.41 -8.85
CA GLY A 316 11.51 2.29 -9.73
C GLY A 316 12.51 1.31 -9.13
N LEU A 317 13.50 1.79 -8.38
CA LEU A 317 14.47 0.94 -7.66
C LEU A 317 13.89 0.22 -6.43
N ARG A 318 12.65 0.51 -6.04
CA ARG A 318 11.92 -0.33 -5.05
C ARG A 318 11.50 -1.67 -5.64
N LYS A 319 11.33 -1.76 -6.96
CA LYS A 319 11.02 -3.02 -7.66
C LYS A 319 12.29 -3.86 -7.82
N ILE A 320 12.14 -5.18 -7.70
CA ILE A 320 13.23 -6.13 -7.96
C ILE A 320 13.66 -6.09 -9.44
N GLU A 321 12.72 -5.83 -10.34
CA GLU A 321 13.01 -5.64 -11.76
C GLU A 321 13.76 -4.33 -12.03
N GLY A 322 13.55 -3.31 -11.19
CA GLY A 322 14.22 -2.01 -11.29
C GLY A 322 13.53 -1.03 -12.23
N VAL A 323 14.32 -0.07 -12.71
CA VAL A 323 13.92 1.00 -13.64
C VAL A 323 14.08 0.53 -15.07
N GLU A 324 13.01 0.54 -15.86
CA GLU A 324 13.08 0.23 -17.30
C GLU A 324 13.65 1.41 -18.09
N LEU A 325 14.84 1.23 -18.68
CA LEU A 325 15.59 2.27 -19.38
C LEU A 325 14.79 2.90 -20.54
N GLY A 326 14.08 2.04 -21.29
CA GLY A 326 13.28 2.48 -22.43
C GLY A 326 12.11 3.38 -22.03
N ARG A 327 11.44 3.08 -20.92
CA ARG A 327 10.34 3.90 -20.38
C ARG A 327 10.84 5.26 -19.87
N PHE A 328 11.98 5.26 -19.17
CA PHE A 328 12.61 6.52 -18.74
C PHE A 328 12.97 7.40 -19.95
N LYS A 329 13.63 6.81 -20.95
CA LYS A 329 14.00 7.53 -22.18
C LYS A 329 12.77 8.05 -22.93
N ALA A 330 11.71 7.26 -23.05
CA ALA A 330 10.46 7.69 -23.69
C ALA A 330 9.79 8.86 -22.95
N ARG A 331 9.85 8.86 -21.61
CA ARG A 331 9.26 9.92 -20.78
C ARG A 331 10.09 11.22 -20.82
N PHE A 332 11.41 11.08 -20.69
CA PHE A 332 12.28 12.24 -20.46
C PHE A 332 13.13 12.63 -21.68
N GLY A 333 13.14 11.84 -22.75
CA GLY A 333 14.00 12.08 -23.91
C GLY A 333 15.51 12.00 -23.60
N ALA A 334 15.88 11.43 -22.44
CA ALA A 334 17.23 11.34 -21.93
C ALA A 334 17.54 9.91 -21.47
N ASP A 335 18.80 9.51 -21.55
CA ASP A 335 19.27 8.23 -21.03
C ASP A 335 19.57 8.36 -19.53
N VAL A 336 18.99 7.48 -18.71
CA VAL A 336 19.14 7.54 -17.24
C VAL A 336 20.60 7.34 -16.83
N CYS A 337 21.35 6.48 -17.53
CA CYS A 337 22.75 6.22 -17.22
C CYS A 337 23.67 7.40 -17.60
N GLU A 338 23.26 8.24 -18.56
CA GLU A 338 23.98 9.46 -18.88
C GLU A 338 23.64 10.58 -17.89
N VAL A 339 22.36 10.75 -17.55
CA VAL A 339 21.90 11.77 -16.59
C VAL A 339 22.54 11.56 -15.21
N TYR A 340 22.57 10.31 -14.73
CA TYR A 340 23.07 9.95 -13.41
C TYR A 340 24.39 9.17 -13.46
N LYS A 341 25.26 9.48 -14.41
CA LYS A 341 26.47 8.71 -14.74
C LYS A 341 27.37 8.48 -13.52
N GLU A 342 27.55 9.50 -12.68
CA GLU A 342 28.43 9.39 -11.50
C GLU A 342 27.86 8.42 -10.47
N ALA A 343 26.56 8.55 -10.16
CA ALA A 343 25.86 7.66 -9.23
C ALA A 343 25.85 6.21 -9.73
N VAL A 344 25.51 6.00 -11.01
CA VAL A 344 25.48 4.66 -11.61
C VAL A 344 26.85 4.02 -11.53
N ASN A 345 27.92 4.68 -11.99
CA ASN A 345 29.28 4.14 -11.96
C ASN A 345 29.73 3.81 -10.52
N LYS A 346 29.43 4.71 -9.56
CA LYS A 346 29.76 4.51 -8.15
C LYS A 346 29.10 3.27 -7.58
N LEU A 347 27.79 3.15 -7.79
CA LEU A 347 26.99 2.04 -7.25
C LEU A 347 27.30 0.71 -7.94
N GLU A 348 27.62 0.68 -9.25
CA GLU A 348 28.11 -0.52 -9.91
C GLU A 348 29.46 -0.96 -9.34
N ASN A 349 30.41 -0.03 -9.13
CA ASN A 349 31.71 -0.32 -8.51
C ASN A 349 31.58 -0.85 -7.08
N MET A 350 30.56 -0.44 -6.32
CA MET A 350 30.23 -0.95 -4.99
C MET A 350 29.52 -2.33 -5.04
N GLY A 351 29.09 -2.77 -6.22
CA GLY A 351 28.28 -3.98 -6.40
C GLY A 351 26.86 -3.84 -5.85
N TRP A 352 26.32 -2.62 -5.77
CA TRP A 352 24.98 -2.34 -5.28
C TRP A 352 23.96 -2.18 -6.41
N LEU A 353 24.42 -1.87 -7.61
CA LEU A 353 23.59 -1.65 -8.81
C LEU A 353 24.09 -2.53 -9.94
N THR A 354 23.19 -2.90 -10.83
CA THR A 354 23.52 -3.49 -12.14
C THR A 354 22.66 -2.85 -13.21
N VAL A 355 23.28 -2.67 -14.38
CA VAL A 355 22.61 -2.17 -15.59
C VAL A 355 22.74 -3.21 -16.70
N ASP A 356 21.61 -3.61 -17.26
CA ASP A 356 21.60 -4.42 -18.49
C ASP A 356 20.97 -3.64 -19.67
N GLN A 357 20.64 -4.31 -20.75
CA GLN A 357 20.07 -3.65 -21.95
C GLN A 357 18.67 -3.05 -21.71
N ARG A 358 17.95 -3.48 -20.67
CA ARG A 358 16.56 -3.08 -20.41
C ARG A 358 16.36 -2.40 -19.09
N PHE A 359 17.10 -2.81 -18.06
CA PHE A 359 16.83 -2.40 -16.69
C PHE A 359 18.08 -1.95 -15.96
N MET A 360 17.90 -0.93 -15.12
CA MET A 360 18.80 -0.55 -14.05
C MET A 360 18.17 -1.00 -12.73
N ARG A 361 18.84 -1.87 -11.96
CA ARG A 361 18.28 -2.47 -10.74
C ARG A 361 19.29 -2.57 -9.61
N LEU A 362 18.80 -2.54 -8.39
CA LEU A 362 19.62 -2.84 -7.23
C LEU A 362 19.92 -4.36 -7.17
N THR A 363 21.13 -4.71 -6.76
CA THR A 363 21.48 -6.08 -6.33
C THR A 363 20.87 -6.38 -4.97
N ASP A 364 20.91 -7.63 -4.49
CA ASP A 364 20.47 -7.96 -3.13
C ASP A 364 21.19 -7.10 -2.08
N ARG A 365 22.50 -6.88 -2.26
CA ARG A 365 23.28 -6.00 -1.39
C ARG A 365 22.87 -4.53 -1.52
N GLY A 366 22.50 -4.10 -2.71
CA GLY A 366 21.97 -2.75 -2.96
C GLY A 366 20.58 -2.55 -2.35
N LEU A 367 19.74 -3.58 -2.34
CA LEU A 367 18.43 -3.55 -1.69
C LEU A 367 18.55 -3.43 -0.17
N ASP A 368 19.53 -4.13 0.45
CA ASP A 368 19.82 -3.98 1.88
C ASP A 368 20.29 -2.56 2.23
N MET A 369 20.94 -1.87 1.27
CA MET A 369 21.48 -0.51 1.40
C MET A 369 20.69 0.55 0.62
N GLN A 370 19.41 0.29 0.36
CA GLN A 370 18.61 1.07 -0.59
C GLN A 370 18.62 2.58 -0.30
N ASN A 371 18.41 2.99 0.94
CA ASN A 371 18.38 4.42 1.27
C ASN A 371 19.74 5.09 0.95
N SER A 372 20.86 4.42 1.26
CA SER A 372 22.19 4.93 0.92
C SER A 372 22.42 4.96 -0.59
N ALA A 373 21.93 3.95 -1.31
CA ALA A 373 22.03 3.94 -2.78
C ALA A 373 21.22 5.07 -3.42
N LEU A 374 20.03 5.34 -2.91
CA LEU A 374 19.16 6.43 -3.42
C LEU A 374 19.73 7.83 -3.18
N MET A 375 20.45 8.02 -2.08
CA MET A 375 21.14 9.30 -1.79
C MET A 375 22.17 9.68 -2.87
N GLU A 376 22.77 8.71 -3.57
CA GLU A 376 23.73 8.97 -4.63
C GLU A 376 23.09 9.59 -5.90
N PHE A 377 21.78 9.43 -6.07
CA PHE A 377 21.01 10.03 -7.16
C PHE A 377 20.46 11.42 -6.84
N MET A 378 20.58 11.88 -5.59
CA MET A 378 20.20 13.24 -5.18
C MET A 378 21.30 14.20 -5.65
N GLN A 379 21.02 15.00 -6.67
CA GLN A 379 21.91 16.02 -7.23
C GLN A 379 21.56 17.40 -6.69
#